data_87cd7dafb5fbe7bdf43d64c60746f0a9
#
_entry.id   87cd7dafb5fbe7bdf43d64c60746f0a9
#
_cell.length_a   1.000
_cell.length_b   1.000
_cell.length_c   1.000
_cell.angle_alpha   90.00
_cell.angle_beta   90.00
_cell.angle_gamma   90.00
#
_symmetry.space_group_name_H-M   'P 1'
#
loop_
_entity.id
_entity.type
_entity.pdbx_description
1 polymer ?
#
loop_
_entity_poly.entity_id
_entity_poly.type
_entity_poly.pdbx_seq_one_letter_code
_entity_poly.pdbx_strand_id
1 'polypeptide(L)'
;MKLFITRHGETDWNVQEKVCGISEAQLTENGRQQAQLLAQQLERDKDKNNIGTIYVSPLKRARETASYIEQALHIQAVVEKRIQEVNFGSFEGKNWKSDEFLKIRTSPFMKFPGGESLTSAAARSYSFIEEIAKKYIHADRAALSDTAVQKSTANNTDSASGKPEKNVLFVCHGLISAIMSTYFKSMSIEDFMNLKIKNCQLLEFDL
;
A
#
# COMPACT_ATOMS: atom_id res chain seq x y z
N MET A 1 -15.38 0.02 -4.11
CA MET A 1 -14.38 0.42 -3.09
C MET A 1 -13.06 0.73 -3.75
N LYS A 2 -12.27 1.69 -3.19
CA LYS A 2 -10.93 2.01 -3.70
C LYS A 2 -9.84 1.56 -2.74
N LEU A 3 -8.73 1.10 -3.31
CA LEU A 3 -7.48 0.88 -2.62
C LEU A 3 -6.51 2.00 -2.97
N PHE A 4 -6.08 2.74 -1.96
CA PHE A 4 -4.97 3.68 -2.05
C PHE A 4 -3.67 3.01 -1.58
N ILE A 5 -2.59 3.24 -2.29
CA ILE A 5 -1.26 2.74 -1.92
C ILE A 5 -0.30 3.92 -1.91
N THR A 6 0.50 4.06 -0.85
CA THR A 6 1.56 5.07 -0.79
C THR A 6 2.88 4.47 -0.33
N ARG A 7 3.97 4.99 -0.87
CA ARG A 7 5.33 4.70 -0.44
C ARG A 7 5.70 5.60 0.74
N HIS A 8 6.48 5.08 1.70
CA HIS A 8 7.05 5.87 2.79
C HIS A 8 7.83 7.09 2.29
N GLY A 9 8.05 8.09 3.15
CA GLY A 9 8.88 9.27 2.91
C GLY A 9 10.35 8.92 2.62
N GLU A 10 11.10 9.88 2.08
CA GLU A 10 12.52 9.69 1.76
C GLU A 10 13.32 9.24 2.99
N THR A 11 14.26 8.32 2.77
CA THR A 11 15.17 7.81 3.80
C THR A 11 16.63 8.13 3.48
N ASP A 12 17.49 8.07 4.50
CA ASP A 12 18.94 8.16 4.39
C ASP A 12 19.52 7.17 3.36
N TRP A 13 18.95 5.93 3.27
CA TRP A 13 19.36 4.93 2.27
C TRP A 13 18.86 5.28 0.86
N ASN A 14 17.74 5.99 0.71
CA ASN A 14 17.32 6.50 -0.60
C ASN A 14 18.33 7.54 -1.12
N VAL A 15 18.76 8.47 -0.27
CA VAL A 15 19.78 9.49 -0.61
C VAL A 15 21.12 8.85 -0.95
N GLN A 16 21.49 7.77 -0.23
CA GLN A 16 22.75 7.05 -0.44
C GLN A 16 22.68 6.01 -1.58
N GLU A 17 21.58 5.95 -2.30
CA GLU A 17 21.35 4.97 -3.39
C GLU A 17 21.56 3.51 -2.96
N LYS A 18 21.22 3.19 -1.73
CA LYS A 18 21.32 1.83 -1.16
C LYS A 18 20.04 1.03 -1.34
N VAL A 19 20.20 -0.26 -1.58
CA VAL A 19 19.12 -1.26 -1.54
C VAL A 19 18.57 -1.33 -0.11
N CYS A 20 17.29 -1.04 0.04
CA CYS A 20 16.62 -1.02 1.32
C CYS A 20 15.33 -1.87 1.25
N GLY A 21 15.46 -3.13 1.64
CA GLY A 21 14.33 -4.05 1.74
C GLY A 21 13.80 -4.13 3.17
N ILE A 22 14.09 -5.24 3.86
CA ILE A 22 13.64 -5.45 5.24
C ILE A 22 14.54 -4.79 6.29
N SER A 23 15.72 -4.29 5.90
CA SER A 23 16.60 -3.52 6.77
C SER A 23 15.97 -2.18 7.16
N GLU A 24 16.35 -1.69 8.33
CA GLU A 24 15.85 -0.40 8.83
C GLU A 24 16.67 0.76 8.25
N ALA A 25 15.97 1.77 7.79
CA ALA A 25 16.48 3.07 7.36
C ALA A 25 15.62 4.16 7.98
N GLN A 26 16.20 5.33 8.23
CA GLN A 26 15.51 6.42 8.89
C GLN A 26 14.97 7.43 7.88
N LEU A 27 13.80 8.01 8.15
CA LEU A 27 13.33 9.14 7.35
C LEU A 27 14.31 10.31 7.47
N THR A 28 14.60 10.93 6.33
CA THR A 28 15.27 12.24 6.32
C THR A 28 14.30 13.32 6.78
N GLU A 29 14.81 14.52 7.04
CA GLU A 29 13.94 15.68 7.30
C GLU A 29 13.00 15.95 6.11
N ASN A 30 13.51 15.85 4.87
CA ASN A 30 12.69 15.92 3.67
C ASN A 30 11.62 14.82 3.64
N GLY A 31 11.98 13.59 4.05
CA GLY A 31 11.01 12.48 4.14
C GLY A 31 9.88 12.73 5.13
N ARG A 32 10.16 13.36 6.27
CA ARG A 32 9.15 13.78 7.25
C ARG A 32 8.23 14.87 6.68
N GLN A 33 8.81 15.87 6.01
CA GLN A 33 8.04 16.90 5.32
C GLN A 33 7.13 16.33 4.24
N GLN A 34 7.62 15.36 3.45
CA GLN A 34 6.81 14.63 2.46
C GLN A 34 5.63 13.91 3.12
N ALA A 35 5.86 13.24 4.26
CA ALA A 35 4.81 12.55 5.00
C ALA A 35 3.75 13.52 5.56
N GLN A 36 4.17 14.67 6.08
CA GLN A 36 3.27 15.73 6.55
C GLN A 36 2.42 16.31 5.42
N LEU A 37 3.02 16.59 4.27
CA LEU A 37 2.30 17.11 3.09
C LEU A 37 1.27 16.10 2.57
N LEU A 38 1.61 14.82 2.53
CA LEU A 38 0.66 13.76 2.17
C LEU A 38 -0.50 13.69 3.17
N ALA A 39 -0.21 13.75 4.47
CA ALA A 39 -1.22 13.72 5.52
C ALA A 39 -2.20 14.91 5.39
N GLN A 40 -1.68 16.13 5.17
CA GLN A 40 -2.49 17.32 4.92
C GLN A 40 -3.34 17.20 3.64
N GLN A 41 -2.79 16.62 2.57
CA GLN A 41 -3.56 16.36 1.36
C GLN A 41 -4.71 15.39 1.62
N LEU A 42 -4.45 14.28 2.31
CA LEU A 42 -5.47 13.28 2.64
C LEU A 42 -6.55 13.85 3.56
N GLU A 43 -6.20 14.73 4.49
CA GLU A 43 -7.16 15.43 5.37
C GLU A 43 -8.05 16.40 4.58
N ARG A 44 -7.48 17.23 3.71
CA ARG A 44 -8.27 18.12 2.82
C ARG A 44 -9.23 17.36 1.94
N ASP A 45 -8.78 16.23 1.42
CA ASP A 45 -9.54 15.40 0.47
C ASP A 45 -10.32 14.27 1.19
N LYS A 46 -10.51 14.34 2.51
CA LYS A 46 -11.07 13.24 3.33
C LYS A 46 -12.42 12.75 2.87
N ASP A 47 -13.31 13.67 2.47
CA ASP A 47 -14.67 13.32 2.02
C ASP A 47 -14.63 12.64 0.65
N LYS A 48 -13.73 13.05 -0.24
CA LYS A 48 -13.51 12.44 -1.56
C LYS A 48 -12.85 11.07 -1.42
N ASN A 49 -11.80 10.98 -0.62
CA ASN A 49 -11.02 9.74 -0.46
C ASN A 49 -11.74 8.74 0.43
N ASN A 50 -12.60 9.19 1.35
CA ASN A 50 -13.41 8.38 2.27
C ASN A 50 -12.65 7.17 2.85
N ILE A 51 -11.38 7.39 3.29
CA ILE A 51 -10.54 6.34 3.87
C ILE A 51 -11.11 5.94 5.23
N GLY A 52 -11.31 4.65 5.43
CA GLY A 52 -11.83 4.12 6.70
C GLY A 52 -10.88 3.16 7.41
N THR A 53 -9.88 2.65 6.69
CA THR A 53 -8.89 1.73 7.25
C THR A 53 -7.51 2.03 6.67
N ILE A 54 -6.51 2.03 7.53
CA ILE A 54 -5.11 2.18 7.14
C ILE A 54 -4.38 0.89 7.51
N TYR A 55 -3.67 0.29 6.55
CA TYR A 55 -2.71 -0.79 6.80
C TYR A 55 -1.30 -0.28 6.56
N VAL A 56 -0.38 -0.66 7.43
CA VAL A 56 1.00 -0.19 7.38
C VAL A 56 2.00 -1.35 7.46
N SER A 57 3.05 -1.27 6.65
CA SER A 57 4.19 -2.17 6.77
C SER A 57 4.82 -2.11 8.18
N PRO A 58 5.33 -3.21 8.74
CA PRO A 58 5.98 -3.22 10.06
C PRO A 58 7.26 -2.38 10.14
N LEU A 59 7.89 -2.02 9.01
CA LEU A 59 9.17 -1.32 8.96
C LEU A 59 9.06 0.13 9.43
N LYS A 60 10.01 0.59 10.23
CA LYS A 60 9.95 1.89 10.94
C LYS A 60 9.66 3.07 10.02
N ARG A 61 10.31 3.16 8.85
CA ARG A 61 10.10 4.25 7.87
C ARG A 61 8.66 4.35 7.38
N ALA A 62 7.98 3.21 7.19
CA ALA A 62 6.57 3.19 6.79
C ALA A 62 5.66 3.56 7.98
N ARG A 63 5.95 3.05 9.18
CA ARG A 63 5.22 3.38 10.40
C ARG A 63 5.36 4.85 10.77
N GLU A 64 6.56 5.44 10.67
CA GLU A 64 6.78 6.86 10.90
C GLU A 64 6.02 7.71 9.87
N THR A 65 6.01 7.30 8.59
CA THR A 65 5.17 7.97 7.57
C THR A 65 3.69 7.87 7.89
N ALA A 66 3.21 6.67 8.30
CA ALA A 66 1.82 6.45 8.64
C ALA A 66 1.37 7.27 9.85
N SER A 67 2.24 7.53 10.85
CA SER A 67 1.87 8.28 12.06
C SER A 67 1.38 9.70 11.78
N TYR A 68 1.90 10.36 10.74
CA TYR A 68 1.39 11.66 10.30
C TYR A 68 -0.02 11.55 9.71
N ILE A 69 -0.28 10.47 8.96
CA ILE A 69 -1.59 10.20 8.34
C ILE A 69 -2.63 9.82 9.40
N GLU A 70 -2.23 8.98 10.38
CA GLU A 70 -3.08 8.59 11.52
C GLU A 70 -3.58 9.80 12.29
N GLN A 71 -2.67 10.76 12.55
CA GLN A 71 -3.01 12.00 13.25
C GLN A 71 -3.98 12.87 12.45
N ALA A 72 -3.76 13.02 11.14
CA ALA A 72 -4.59 13.85 10.27
C ALA A 72 -5.98 13.27 10.06
N LEU A 73 -6.08 11.95 9.87
CA LEU A 73 -7.36 11.28 9.59
C LEU A 73 -8.07 10.77 10.84
N HIS A 74 -7.42 10.79 12.01
CA HIS A 74 -7.91 10.18 13.26
C HIS A 74 -8.23 8.68 13.11
N ILE A 75 -7.43 7.96 12.32
CA ILE A 75 -7.56 6.53 12.05
C ILE A 75 -6.26 5.84 12.45
N GLN A 76 -6.31 4.87 13.34
CA GLN A 76 -5.15 4.09 13.73
C GLN A 76 -4.80 3.06 12.65
N ALA A 77 -3.52 2.97 12.25
CA ALA A 77 -3.08 2.01 11.25
C ALA A 77 -2.89 0.61 11.86
N VAL A 78 -3.32 -0.39 11.11
CA VAL A 78 -3.11 -1.80 11.43
C VAL A 78 -1.82 -2.29 10.77
N VAL A 79 -0.92 -2.88 11.55
CA VAL A 79 0.33 -3.42 11.01
C VAL A 79 0.05 -4.68 10.20
N GLU A 80 0.50 -4.69 8.93
CA GLU A 80 0.34 -5.82 8.02
C GLU A 80 1.69 -6.24 7.42
N LYS A 81 2.12 -7.45 7.74
CA LYS A 81 3.44 -7.97 7.35
C LYS A 81 3.55 -8.29 5.86
N ARG A 82 2.43 -8.62 5.20
CA ARG A 82 2.41 -8.98 3.77
C ARG A 82 2.69 -7.79 2.83
N ILE A 83 2.63 -6.53 3.33
CA ILE A 83 2.99 -5.33 2.56
C ILE A 83 4.36 -4.75 2.94
N GLN A 84 5.21 -5.53 3.65
CA GLN A 84 6.61 -5.14 3.85
C GLN A 84 7.37 -5.15 2.52
N GLU A 85 8.50 -4.42 2.45
CA GLU A 85 9.33 -4.41 1.25
C GLU A 85 9.91 -5.79 0.94
N VAL A 86 10.36 -5.98 -0.29
CA VAL A 86 11.05 -7.19 -0.73
C VAL A 86 12.30 -7.39 0.13
N ASN A 87 12.49 -8.62 0.61
CA ASN A 87 13.72 -9.01 1.27
C ASN A 87 14.82 -9.23 0.23
N PHE A 88 15.77 -8.31 0.14
CA PHE A 88 16.87 -8.39 -0.81
C PHE A 88 18.08 -9.19 -0.29
N GLY A 89 18.01 -9.73 0.92
CA GLY A 89 19.03 -10.59 1.51
C GLY A 89 20.42 -9.93 1.52
N SER A 90 21.42 -10.58 0.90
CA SER A 90 22.79 -10.08 0.88
C SER A 90 23.03 -8.79 0.10
N PHE A 91 22.02 -8.27 -0.59
CA PHE A 91 22.09 -6.97 -1.28
C PHE A 91 21.66 -5.79 -0.41
N GLU A 92 21.07 -6.03 0.75
CA GLU A 92 20.70 -4.96 1.67
C GLU A 92 21.92 -4.06 1.98
N GLY A 93 21.76 -2.74 1.83
CA GLY A 93 22.81 -1.74 2.03
C GLY A 93 23.78 -1.57 0.87
N LYS A 94 23.77 -2.43 -0.16
CA LYS A 94 24.59 -2.28 -1.36
C LYS A 94 23.98 -1.26 -2.33
N ASN A 95 24.74 -0.82 -3.33
CA ASN A 95 24.23 0.07 -4.36
C ASN A 95 23.19 -0.62 -5.24
N TRP A 96 21.98 -0.02 -5.37
CA TRP A 96 20.90 -0.60 -6.15
C TRP A 96 21.12 -0.52 -7.67
N LYS A 97 22.15 0.21 -8.14
CA LYS A 97 22.55 0.30 -9.56
C LYS A 97 23.55 -0.78 -9.96
N SER A 98 23.96 -1.68 -9.05
CA SER A 98 24.91 -2.74 -9.38
C SER A 98 24.30 -3.73 -10.39
N ASP A 99 25.10 -4.17 -11.36
CA ASP A 99 24.68 -5.10 -12.42
C ASP A 99 24.11 -6.40 -11.83
N GLU A 100 24.74 -6.91 -10.77
CA GLU A 100 24.28 -8.13 -10.11
C GLU A 100 22.86 -7.96 -9.50
N PHE A 101 22.60 -6.83 -8.84
CA PHE A 101 21.28 -6.53 -8.29
C PHE A 101 20.24 -6.38 -9.41
N LEU A 102 20.58 -5.62 -10.44
CA LEU A 102 19.68 -5.38 -11.57
C LEU A 102 19.35 -6.68 -12.32
N LYS A 103 20.32 -7.57 -12.50
CA LYS A 103 20.11 -8.89 -13.13
C LYS A 103 19.06 -9.72 -12.38
N ILE A 104 19.11 -9.77 -11.04
CA ILE A 104 18.12 -10.51 -10.25
C ILE A 104 16.77 -9.79 -10.27
N ARG A 105 16.78 -8.45 -10.12
CA ARG A 105 15.57 -7.65 -10.14
C ARG A 105 14.78 -7.76 -11.46
N THR A 106 15.48 -7.98 -12.59
CA THR A 106 14.83 -8.21 -13.90
C THR A 106 14.35 -9.66 -14.12
N SER A 107 14.61 -10.54 -13.15
CA SER A 107 14.29 -11.98 -13.21
C SER A 107 13.30 -12.35 -12.10
N PRO A 108 11.97 -12.23 -12.33
CA PRO A 108 10.96 -12.32 -11.27
C PRO A 108 10.99 -13.60 -10.44
N PHE A 109 11.45 -14.70 -11.05
CA PHE A 109 11.53 -16.03 -10.42
C PHE A 109 12.85 -16.27 -9.67
N MET A 110 13.88 -15.43 -9.89
CA MET A 110 15.13 -15.54 -9.15
C MET A 110 14.97 -14.97 -7.74
N LYS A 111 15.50 -15.71 -6.76
CA LYS A 111 15.58 -15.24 -5.37
C LYS A 111 16.82 -14.40 -5.19
N PHE A 112 16.71 -13.31 -4.45
CA PHE A 112 17.88 -12.64 -3.90
C PHE A 112 18.58 -13.59 -2.89
N PRO A 113 19.91 -13.72 -2.93
CA PRO A 113 20.63 -14.59 -2.00
C PRO A 113 20.34 -14.23 -0.53
N GLY A 114 19.80 -15.17 0.24
CA GLY A 114 19.32 -14.92 1.59
C GLY A 114 18.01 -14.14 1.70
N GLY A 115 17.34 -13.87 0.57
CA GLY A 115 16.12 -13.10 0.49
C GLY A 115 14.95 -13.85 -0.19
N GLU A 116 14.03 -13.08 -0.80
CA GLU A 116 12.88 -13.62 -1.52
C GLU A 116 12.95 -13.29 -3.02
N SER A 117 12.09 -13.90 -3.84
CA SER A 117 11.88 -13.54 -5.25
C SER A 117 10.76 -12.50 -5.38
N LEU A 118 10.69 -11.80 -6.53
CA LEU A 118 9.57 -10.90 -6.80
C LEU A 118 8.23 -11.64 -6.85
N THR A 119 8.23 -12.89 -7.33
CA THR A 119 7.02 -13.73 -7.33
C THR A 119 6.57 -14.11 -5.93
N SER A 120 7.50 -14.35 -4.99
CA SER A 120 7.14 -14.60 -3.58
C SER A 120 6.54 -13.35 -2.94
N ALA A 121 7.11 -12.18 -3.22
CA ALA A 121 6.59 -10.90 -2.75
C ALA A 121 5.20 -10.59 -3.35
N ALA A 122 5.00 -10.91 -4.64
CA ALA A 122 3.69 -10.81 -5.30
C ALA A 122 2.66 -11.73 -4.63
N ALA A 123 2.98 -13.00 -4.42
CA ALA A 123 2.07 -13.96 -3.79
C ALA A 123 1.56 -13.48 -2.42
N ARG A 124 2.46 -13.00 -1.53
CA ARG A 124 2.06 -12.52 -0.20
C ARG A 124 1.23 -11.24 -0.27
N SER A 125 1.58 -10.28 -1.14
CA SER A 125 0.86 -9.01 -1.23
C SER A 125 -0.48 -9.15 -1.93
N TYR A 126 -0.58 -9.99 -2.97
CA TYR A 126 -1.84 -10.28 -3.65
C TYR A 126 -2.83 -11.01 -2.74
N SER A 127 -2.34 -11.99 -1.96
CA SER A 127 -3.22 -12.69 -1.00
C SER A 127 -3.86 -11.70 -0.01
N PHE A 128 -3.15 -10.63 0.36
CA PHE A 128 -3.70 -9.60 1.22
C PHE A 128 -4.73 -8.72 0.49
N ILE A 129 -4.45 -8.31 -0.76
CA ILE A 129 -5.43 -7.56 -1.57
C ILE A 129 -6.72 -8.37 -1.73
N GLU A 130 -6.62 -9.67 -2.04
CA GLU A 130 -7.78 -10.56 -2.16
C GLU A 130 -8.56 -10.73 -0.86
N GLU A 131 -7.88 -10.80 0.28
CA GLU A 131 -8.53 -10.88 1.59
C GLU A 131 -9.35 -9.60 1.86
N ILE A 132 -8.76 -8.44 1.57
CA ILE A 132 -9.46 -7.16 1.71
C ILE A 132 -10.66 -7.10 0.76
N ALA A 133 -10.49 -7.45 -0.52
CA ALA A 133 -11.58 -7.46 -1.49
C ALA A 133 -12.74 -8.36 -1.04
N LYS A 134 -12.45 -9.59 -0.57
CA LYS A 134 -13.46 -10.52 -0.05
C LYS A 134 -14.21 -9.96 1.16
N LYS A 135 -13.48 -9.35 2.11
CA LYS A 135 -14.08 -8.77 3.31
C LYS A 135 -15.14 -7.71 2.97
N TYR A 136 -14.88 -6.90 1.96
CA TYR A 136 -15.81 -5.85 1.54
C TYR A 136 -16.99 -6.39 0.71
N ILE A 137 -16.78 -7.36 -0.18
CA ILE A 137 -17.86 -8.03 -0.90
C ILE A 137 -18.87 -8.69 0.07
N HIS A 138 -18.38 -9.27 1.15
CA HIS A 138 -19.26 -9.86 2.18
C HIS A 138 -20.02 -8.81 3.00
N ALA A 139 -19.39 -7.67 3.28
CA ALA A 139 -20.05 -6.56 3.99
C ALA A 139 -21.20 -5.97 3.16
N ASP A 140 -21.03 -5.79 1.85
CA ASP A 140 -22.08 -5.32 0.94
C ASP A 140 -23.26 -6.30 0.87
N ARG A 141 -22.99 -7.62 0.80
CA ARG A 141 -24.06 -8.62 0.79
C ARG A 141 -24.84 -8.66 2.09
N ALA A 142 -24.19 -8.51 3.25
CA ALA A 142 -24.86 -8.44 4.53
C ALA A 142 -25.75 -7.19 4.65
N ALA A 143 -25.25 -6.02 4.21
CA ALA A 143 -26.02 -4.77 4.21
C ALA A 143 -27.24 -4.83 3.28
N LEU A 144 -27.13 -5.52 2.14
CA LEU A 144 -28.26 -5.74 1.21
C LEU A 144 -29.30 -6.72 1.78
N SER A 145 -28.90 -7.74 2.57
CA SER A 145 -29.84 -8.69 3.18
C SER A 145 -30.66 -8.04 4.31
N ASP A 146 -30.04 -7.19 5.12
CA ASP A 146 -30.74 -6.48 6.21
C ASP A 146 -31.75 -5.44 5.68
N THR A 147 -31.46 -4.80 4.54
CA THR A 147 -32.42 -3.89 3.86
C THR A 147 -33.57 -4.63 3.21
N ALA A 148 -33.40 -5.87 2.79
CA ALA A 148 -34.49 -6.67 2.21
C ALA A 148 -35.50 -7.16 3.28
N VAL A 149 -35.02 -7.46 4.50
CA VAL A 149 -35.89 -7.89 5.61
C VAL A 149 -36.70 -6.72 6.17
N GLN A 150 -36.16 -5.49 6.17
CA GLN A 150 -36.89 -4.32 6.68
C GLN A 150 -37.95 -3.76 5.69
N LYS A 151 -37.84 -4.07 4.37
CA LYS A 151 -38.85 -3.64 3.37
C LYS A 151 -40.17 -4.39 3.43
N SER A 152 -40.30 -5.46 4.20
CA SER A 152 -41.55 -6.21 4.32
C SER A 152 -42.55 -5.66 5.36
N THR A 153 -42.17 -4.63 6.15
CA THR A 153 -43.01 -4.15 7.27
C THR A 153 -43.25 -2.64 7.34
N ALA A 154 -42.82 -1.84 6.37
CA ALA A 154 -43.05 -0.38 6.39
C ALA A 154 -43.33 0.21 5.02
N ASN A 155 -44.58 0.64 4.81
CA ASN A 155 -44.95 1.65 3.81
C ASN A 155 -44.43 3.00 4.33
N ASN A 156 -43.25 3.46 3.89
CA ASN A 156 -42.93 4.89 3.80
C ASN A 156 -41.68 5.11 2.93
N THR A 157 -41.84 6.07 2.04
CA THR A 157 -40.84 6.62 1.17
C THR A 157 -39.81 7.37 2.00
N ASP A 158 -38.61 6.75 2.20
CA ASP A 158 -37.38 7.48 2.45
C ASP A 158 -36.21 6.69 1.86
N SER A 159 -35.43 7.41 1.09
CA SER A 159 -34.26 6.97 0.34
C SER A 159 -33.31 6.20 1.25
N ALA A 160 -33.04 4.92 0.96
CA ALA A 160 -31.99 4.13 1.58
C ALA A 160 -30.63 4.78 1.28
N SER A 161 -30.20 5.71 2.11
CA SER A 161 -28.83 6.21 2.13
C SER A 161 -27.92 5.14 2.74
N GLY A 162 -27.53 4.13 1.96
CA GLY A 162 -26.40 3.29 2.31
C GLY A 162 -25.19 4.20 2.55
N LYS A 163 -24.57 4.16 3.73
CA LYS A 163 -23.33 4.90 3.98
C LYS A 163 -22.33 4.50 2.89
N PRO A 164 -21.68 5.46 2.21
CA PRO A 164 -20.73 5.12 1.17
C PRO A 164 -19.64 4.21 1.75
N GLU A 165 -19.35 3.17 1.01
CA GLU A 165 -18.32 2.19 1.36
C GLU A 165 -16.98 2.89 1.63
N LYS A 166 -16.35 2.59 2.75
CA LYS A 166 -15.08 3.21 3.12
C LYS A 166 -13.92 2.57 2.34
N ASN A 167 -13.02 3.40 1.87
CA ASN A 167 -11.82 3.01 1.15
C ASN A 167 -10.68 2.60 2.09
N VAL A 168 -9.67 1.96 1.54
CA VAL A 168 -8.52 1.42 2.28
C VAL A 168 -7.23 2.09 1.80
N LEU A 169 -6.33 2.41 2.73
CA LEU A 169 -5.00 2.94 2.45
C LEU A 169 -3.92 1.96 2.91
N PHE A 170 -2.97 1.63 2.02
CA PHE A 170 -1.73 0.92 2.36
C PHE A 170 -0.56 1.90 2.40
N VAL A 171 0.19 1.91 3.52
CA VAL A 171 1.45 2.65 3.66
C VAL A 171 2.60 1.65 3.63
N CYS A 172 3.35 1.63 2.53
CA CYS A 172 4.33 0.58 2.28
C CYS A 172 5.59 1.11 1.56
N HIS A 173 6.14 0.41 0.55
CA HIS A 173 7.45 0.70 -0.01
C HIS A 173 7.43 0.73 -1.54
N GLY A 174 8.59 1.09 -2.14
CA GLY A 174 8.66 1.35 -3.58
C GLY A 174 8.40 0.12 -4.43
N LEU A 175 9.18 -0.97 -4.22
CA LEU A 175 9.06 -2.14 -5.09
C LEU A 175 7.80 -2.95 -4.80
N ILE A 176 7.40 -3.09 -3.53
CA ILE A 176 6.15 -3.78 -3.22
C ILE A 176 4.92 -3.03 -3.75
N SER A 177 4.93 -1.68 -3.79
CA SER A 177 3.87 -0.90 -4.45
C SER A 177 3.82 -1.15 -5.95
N ALA A 178 4.99 -1.22 -6.61
CA ALA A 178 5.06 -1.54 -8.04
C ALA A 178 4.55 -2.97 -8.31
N ILE A 179 4.91 -3.93 -7.47
CA ILE A 179 4.40 -5.31 -7.54
C ILE A 179 2.88 -5.33 -7.36
N MET A 180 2.34 -4.67 -6.33
CA MET A 180 0.88 -4.61 -6.12
C MET A 180 0.14 -3.93 -7.28
N SER A 181 0.77 -2.97 -7.97
CA SER A 181 0.18 -2.34 -9.16
C SER A 181 -0.05 -3.34 -10.29
N THR A 182 0.75 -4.41 -10.40
CA THR A 182 0.56 -5.46 -11.42
C THR A 182 -0.63 -6.36 -11.15
N TYR A 183 -1.21 -6.34 -9.95
CA TYR A 183 -2.49 -6.99 -9.66
C TYR A 183 -3.65 -6.33 -10.43
N PHE A 184 -3.60 -5.00 -10.60
CA PHE A 184 -4.66 -4.21 -11.22
C PHE A 184 -4.42 -3.94 -12.70
N LYS A 185 -3.16 -3.93 -13.15
CA LYS A 185 -2.77 -3.59 -14.52
C LYS A 185 -1.75 -4.57 -15.05
N SER A 186 -2.06 -5.20 -16.18
CA SER A 186 -1.05 -5.94 -16.94
C SER A 186 0.01 -4.97 -17.43
N MET A 187 1.29 -5.35 -17.27
CA MET A 187 2.41 -4.59 -17.79
C MET A 187 3.55 -5.52 -18.21
N SER A 188 4.36 -5.05 -19.15
CA SER A 188 5.58 -5.76 -19.54
C SER A 188 6.62 -5.73 -18.41
N ILE A 189 7.62 -6.61 -18.50
CA ILE A 189 8.76 -6.55 -17.55
C ILE A 189 9.48 -5.22 -17.69
N GLU A 190 9.62 -4.69 -18.90
CA GLU A 190 10.24 -3.41 -19.17
C GLU A 190 9.48 -2.25 -18.49
N ASP A 191 8.16 -2.19 -18.65
CA ASP A 191 7.32 -1.18 -18.00
C ASP A 191 7.41 -1.28 -16.48
N PHE A 192 7.36 -2.50 -15.94
CA PHE A 192 7.51 -2.74 -14.51
C PHE A 192 8.87 -2.24 -13.98
N MET A 193 9.95 -2.48 -14.71
CA MET A 193 11.30 -2.04 -14.35
C MET A 193 11.46 -0.52 -14.39
N ASN A 194 10.73 0.15 -15.29
CA ASN A 194 10.72 1.60 -15.45
C ASN A 194 9.74 2.28 -14.49
N LEU A 195 8.84 1.53 -13.86
CA LEU A 195 7.87 2.09 -12.92
C LEU A 195 8.57 2.59 -11.65
N LYS A 196 8.59 3.90 -11.48
CA LYS A 196 9.19 4.57 -10.31
C LYS A 196 8.09 5.13 -9.43
N ILE A 197 7.88 4.53 -8.26
CA ILE A 197 6.97 5.07 -7.26
C ILE A 197 7.75 6.07 -6.39
N LYS A 198 7.39 7.37 -6.47
CA LYS A 198 8.02 8.43 -5.67
C LYS A 198 7.67 8.28 -4.19
N ASN A 199 8.51 8.82 -3.31
CA ASN A 199 8.20 8.88 -1.88
C ASN A 199 6.90 9.67 -1.64
N CYS A 200 6.04 9.17 -0.79
CA CYS A 200 4.72 9.73 -0.47
C CYS A 200 3.79 9.93 -1.69
N GLN A 201 4.07 9.29 -2.82
CA GLN A 201 3.15 9.27 -3.95
C GLN A 201 1.93 8.41 -3.62
N LEU A 202 0.74 8.96 -3.85
CA LEU A 202 -0.52 8.24 -3.70
C LEU A 202 -0.91 7.60 -5.03
N LEU A 203 -1.12 6.28 -5.02
CA LEU A 203 -1.68 5.51 -6.12
C LEU A 203 -3.12 5.14 -5.76
N GLU A 204 -3.99 5.03 -6.76
CA GLU A 204 -5.41 4.72 -6.60
C GLU A 204 -5.81 3.59 -7.54
N PHE A 205 -6.52 2.59 -7.01
CA PHE A 205 -7.02 1.42 -7.73
C PHE A 205 -8.46 1.11 -7.32
N ASP A 206 -9.25 0.56 -8.24
CA ASP A 206 -10.57 0.02 -7.95
C ASP A 206 -10.45 -1.45 -7.55
N LEU A 207 -11.09 -1.82 -6.41
CA LEU A 207 -11.18 -3.17 -5.87
C LEU A 207 -12.54 -3.79 -6.15
#